data_45e568d96a9c8277eaad1363b41d51d5
#
_entry.id   45e568d96a9c8277eaad1363b41d51d5
#
_cell.length_a   1.000
_cell.length_b   1.000
_cell.length_c   1.000
_cell.angle_alpha   90.00
_cell.angle_beta   90.00
_cell.angle_gamma   90.00
#
_symmetry.space_group_name_H-M   'P 1'
#
loop_
_entity.id
_entity.type
_entity.pdbx_description
1 polymer ?
#
loop_
_entity_poly.entity_id
_entity_poly.type
_entity_poly.pdbx_seq_one_letter_code
_entity_poly.pdbx_strand_id
1 'polypeptide(L)'
;MEKWYVDVNNKQLQSDTWRVPYEENDNYFPEYYVIPVDAASQRDPADAYAMGRFLLRNGVRVSSLDTDTAVGGVTYRAGSLVVDMHQAKRNYANAVLWEGADASASGFPDLYSESVTNFPAMRGFDCIPIAAEGAFDGKLTEVSTVTGRSQLTGTAGDVVILSNNGSEAVRAVNALLDAGRTVSLITSGDHKGDFALSLASYETVADDFVLSATRTAESPAASAIRKPTLLLAGRYDAFSGAKLTEGYFAQWFRDGYGFRNYRNVYSNGTSNYDIETYIDQLGFTVTDDPAKADIIVGNVALDQGEKGAAAVAAVKAGTPYIATGSDPLEYISKNLVTDLTYTTLGMEALHTVTYPTDSLITASYAADGDHVLYTYSCGVLTSVPAGATVLIQAAEQDSFIAGCCLNENGTPIDGFVEAIALERDGMDLTIFANSVNNRAHQQDDYRYVTNAIYAKMSTGGTGFTDVPASHWAAGGIAYAVENGLMTGTSRTTFAPAAPTTRGMMMTILARQDGVSTSGGGTWYEKGMAWAKENGISDGSAPNGSITREQLAVMLYRASGADAGSAELSAFADSKAVSSWAAEAMSWAVEQGVITGKKGNLLDPGGTASRAEVAVMLQRYLG
;
A
#
# COMPACT_ATOMS: atom_id res chain seq x y z
N MET A 1 6.51 36.44 31.73
CA MET A 1 7.21 35.62 30.73
C MET A 1 8.64 35.27 31.17
N GLU A 2 9.43 36.25 31.56
CA GLU A 2 10.82 36.01 31.98
C GLU A 2 10.94 35.07 33.19
N LYS A 3 10.16 35.29 34.23
CA LYS A 3 10.14 34.38 35.39
C LYS A 3 9.73 32.96 35.03
N TRP A 4 8.69 32.81 34.20
CA TRP A 4 8.25 31.51 33.73
C TRP A 4 9.34 30.80 32.93
N TYR A 5 10.06 31.52 32.06
CA TYR A 5 11.16 30.97 31.27
C TYR A 5 12.33 30.52 32.18
N VAL A 6 12.69 31.34 33.18
CA VAL A 6 13.73 30.97 34.15
C VAL A 6 13.31 29.76 34.98
N ASP A 7 12.08 29.72 35.47
CA ASP A 7 11.59 28.60 36.26
C ASP A 7 11.59 27.30 35.47
N VAL A 8 11.20 27.33 34.18
CA VAL A 8 11.25 26.19 33.28
C VAL A 8 12.69 25.75 33.04
N ASN A 9 13.62 26.68 32.78
CA ASN A 9 15.03 26.37 32.61
C ASN A 9 15.68 25.80 33.87
N ASN A 10 15.24 26.24 35.05
CA ASN A 10 15.73 25.77 36.33
C ASN A 10 14.95 24.57 36.89
N LYS A 11 14.11 23.92 36.10
CA LYS A 11 13.30 22.76 36.52
C LYS A 11 12.33 23.08 37.68
N GLN A 12 11.93 24.33 37.84
CA GLN A 12 11.15 24.80 39.00
C GLN A 12 9.66 24.92 38.72
N LEU A 13 9.22 24.81 37.48
CA LEU A 13 7.83 24.66 37.17
C LEU A 13 7.39 23.24 37.46
N GLN A 14 6.89 23.14 38.63
CA GLN A 14 6.29 21.91 39.11
C GLN A 14 4.78 22.05 39.07
N SER A 15 4.10 21.38 38.27
CA SER A 15 2.97 20.75 38.89
C SER A 15 3.37 19.32 39.18
N ASP A 16 3.29 18.98 40.34
CA ASP A 16 3.67 17.75 40.97
C ASP A 16 2.97 16.53 40.41
N THR A 17 2.13 16.68 39.40
CA THR A 17 1.20 15.67 38.95
C THR A 17 1.43 15.21 37.54
N TRP A 18 2.27 15.88 36.75
CA TRP A 18 2.23 15.66 35.30
C TRP A 18 3.47 15.10 34.65
N ARG A 19 4.65 15.17 35.27
CA ARG A 19 5.89 14.74 34.62
C ARG A 19 6.93 14.26 35.61
N VAL A 20 7.38 13.07 35.44
CA VAL A 20 8.62 12.58 36.03
C VAL A 20 9.76 13.34 35.38
N PRO A 21 10.81 13.72 36.10
CA PRO A 21 12.06 14.19 35.50
C PRO A 21 12.55 13.16 34.47
N TYR A 22 13.18 13.64 33.41
CA TYR A 22 13.84 12.77 32.47
C TYR A 22 15.02 12.10 33.20
N GLU A 23 14.93 10.80 33.42
CA GLU A 23 15.78 10.07 34.38
C GLU A 23 17.27 10.11 34.02
N GLU A 24 17.58 10.13 32.70
CA GLU A 24 18.96 10.04 32.23
C GLU A 24 19.81 11.27 32.54
N ASN A 25 19.21 12.45 32.70
CA ASN A 25 19.92 13.69 33.02
C ASN A 25 19.33 14.48 34.22
N ASP A 26 18.42 13.83 34.95
CA ASP A 26 17.71 14.47 36.07
C ASP A 26 17.03 15.81 35.69
N ASN A 27 16.55 15.90 34.43
CA ASN A 27 15.87 17.05 33.85
C ASN A 27 14.45 16.69 33.45
N TYR A 28 13.59 17.69 33.15
CA TYR A 28 12.25 17.43 32.60
C TYR A 28 12.26 17.17 31.10
N PHE A 29 13.38 17.42 30.42
CA PHE A 29 13.54 17.24 28.99
C PHE A 29 14.89 16.60 28.71
N PRO A 30 15.05 15.83 27.65
CA PRO A 30 16.36 15.51 27.10
C PRO A 30 17.08 16.81 26.68
N GLU A 31 18.38 16.78 26.47
CA GLU A 31 19.13 17.89 25.90
C GLU A 31 18.77 18.15 24.44
N TYR A 32 18.57 17.04 23.69
CA TYR A 32 18.21 17.10 22.27
C TYR A 32 17.21 15.98 21.92
N TYR A 33 16.44 16.22 20.86
CA TYR A 33 15.81 15.16 20.09
C TYR A 33 16.50 15.07 18.74
N VAL A 34 16.90 13.86 18.34
CA VAL A 34 17.46 13.57 17.02
C VAL A 34 16.44 12.78 16.20
N ILE A 35 16.15 13.28 15.01
CA ILE A 35 15.31 12.63 14.02
C ILE A 35 16.22 12.26 12.84
N PRO A 36 16.70 11.01 12.75
CA PRO A 36 17.44 10.55 11.59
C PRO A 36 16.63 10.77 10.31
N VAL A 37 17.29 10.93 9.18
CA VAL A 37 16.61 11.09 7.89
C VAL A 37 17.15 10.15 6.81
N ASP A 38 18.16 9.37 7.14
CA ASP A 38 18.72 8.37 6.22
C ASP A 38 17.95 7.04 6.35
N ALA A 39 17.72 6.39 5.20
CA ALA A 39 16.92 5.16 5.11
C ALA A 39 17.52 3.96 5.86
N ALA A 40 18.79 4.02 6.29
CA ALA A 40 19.42 2.94 7.04
C ALA A 40 19.15 3.03 8.54
N SER A 41 18.76 4.22 9.04
CA SER A 41 18.52 4.50 10.46
C SER A 41 17.17 5.14 10.73
N GLN A 42 16.28 5.19 9.73
CA GLN A 42 14.95 5.78 9.84
C GLN A 42 13.91 4.86 9.21
N ARG A 43 12.88 4.50 9.95
CA ARG A 43 11.76 3.68 9.46
C ARG A 43 11.02 4.36 8.31
N ASP A 44 10.60 5.61 8.49
CA ASP A 44 10.00 6.43 7.46
C ASP A 44 10.69 7.80 7.32
N PRO A 45 11.65 7.96 6.40
CA PRO A 45 12.26 9.25 6.12
C PRO A 45 11.27 10.32 5.64
N ALA A 46 10.19 9.94 4.97
CA ALA A 46 9.19 10.90 4.49
C ALA A 46 8.47 11.58 5.64
N ASP A 47 8.04 10.81 6.64
CA ASP A 47 7.38 11.34 7.83
C ASP A 47 8.36 12.03 8.77
N ALA A 48 9.62 11.59 8.83
CA ALA A 48 10.69 12.33 9.52
C ALA A 48 10.87 13.74 8.95
N TYR A 49 10.95 13.89 7.63
CA TYR A 49 10.98 15.20 6.98
C TYR A 49 9.68 16.00 7.18
N ALA A 50 8.53 15.32 7.14
CA ALA A 50 7.24 15.97 7.41
C ALA A 50 7.18 16.51 8.84
N MET A 51 7.72 15.78 9.81
CA MET A 51 7.83 16.21 11.19
C MET A 51 8.75 17.42 11.34
N GLY A 52 9.88 17.44 10.67
CA GLY A 52 10.76 18.62 10.63
C GLY A 52 10.03 19.89 10.14
N ARG A 53 9.27 19.76 9.04
CA ARG A 53 8.42 20.87 8.53
C ARG A 53 7.33 21.27 9.52
N PHE A 54 6.71 20.30 10.18
CA PHE A 54 5.68 20.55 11.20
C PHE A 54 6.25 21.33 12.39
N LEU A 55 7.40 20.94 12.90
CA LEU A 55 8.08 21.62 14.02
C LEU A 55 8.42 23.07 13.64
N LEU A 56 9.05 23.30 12.49
CA LEU A 56 9.38 24.64 11.99
C LEU A 56 8.15 25.54 11.87
N ARG A 57 7.05 25.02 11.32
CA ARG A 57 5.79 25.77 11.15
C ARG A 57 5.17 26.19 12.50
N ASN A 58 5.41 25.42 13.54
CA ASN A 58 4.95 25.71 14.90
C ASN A 58 5.97 26.53 15.73
N GLY A 59 7.03 27.01 15.08
CA GLY A 59 8.02 27.89 15.68
C GLY A 59 9.05 27.18 16.56
N VAL A 60 9.18 25.85 16.44
CA VAL A 60 10.29 25.10 17.02
C VAL A 60 11.52 25.31 16.13
N ARG A 61 12.65 25.65 16.72
CA ARG A 61 13.93 25.69 16.01
C ARG A 61 14.42 24.27 15.75
N VAL A 62 14.76 24.00 14.52
CA VAL A 62 15.29 22.72 14.06
C VAL A 62 16.65 22.99 13.41
N SER A 63 17.62 22.16 13.68
CA SER A 63 18.93 22.21 13.05
C SER A 63 19.20 20.94 12.25
N SER A 64 20.05 21.04 11.24
CA SER A 64 20.66 19.91 10.56
C SER A 64 21.98 19.58 11.20
N LEU A 65 22.29 18.31 11.37
CA LEU A 65 23.60 17.84 11.79
C LEU A 65 24.61 17.97 10.64
N ASP A 66 25.70 18.70 10.86
CA ASP A 66 26.66 19.05 9.80
C ASP A 66 27.60 17.88 9.44
N THR A 67 27.90 17.02 10.39
CA THR A 67 28.83 15.89 10.24
C THR A 67 28.36 14.69 11.03
N ASP A 68 28.72 13.47 10.56
CA ASP A 68 28.47 12.24 11.30
C ASP A 68 29.00 12.39 12.73
N THR A 69 28.14 12.14 13.72
CA THR A 69 28.46 12.37 15.13
C THR A 69 28.07 11.16 15.97
N ALA A 70 29.02 10.63 16.72
CA ALA A 70 28.77 9.53 17.65
C ALA A 70 28.36 10.06 19.02
N VAL A 71 27.24 9.57 19.56
CA VAL A 71 26.76 9.84 20.91
C VAL A 71 26.27 8.53 21.52
N GLY A 72 26.73 8.19 22.73
CA GLY A 72 26.30 6.97 23.42
C GLY A 72 26.60 5.66 22.67
N GLY A 73 27.59 5.66 21.75
CA GLY A 73 27.92 4.50 20.93
C GLY A 73 27.10 4.38 19.63
N VAL A 74 26.13 5.26 19.40
CA VAL A 74 25.34 5.35 18.16
C VAL A 74 25.90 6.48 17.30
N THR A 75 26.05 6.26 16.00
CA THR A 75 26.47 7.29 15.03
C THR A 75 25.26 7.86 14.31
N TYR A 76 24.99 9.14 14.55
CA TYR A 76 23.99 9.92 13.83
C TYR A 76 24.62 10.52 12.58
N ARG A 77 23.97 10.34 11.44
CA ARG A 77 24.49 10.79 10.15
C ARG A 77 24.28 12.29 9.94
N ALA A 78 25.21 12.89 9.21
CA ALA A 78 25.05 14.26 8.71
C ALA A 78 23.70 14.40 7.96
N GLY A 79 23.02 15.52 8.17
CA GLY A 79 21.68 15.76 7.62
C GLY A 79 20.55 15.36 8.58
N SER A 80 20.80 14.56 9.64
CA SER A 80 19.80 14.29 10.67
C SER A 80 19.25 15.60 11.24
N LEU A 81 17.94 15.64 11.52
CA LEU A 81 17.31 16.81 12.14
C LEU A 81 17.53 16.73 13.64
N VAL A 82 17.93 17.83 14.23
CA VAL A 82 18.20 17.94 15.67
C VAL A 82 17.36 19.07 16.24
N VAL A 83 16.63 18.78 17.29
CA VAL A 83 15.88 19.75 18.08
C VAL A 83 16.65 19.97 19.40
N ASP A 84 17.37 21.07 19.49
CA ASP A 84 17.99 21.52 20.74
C ASP A 84 16.89 21.99 21.69
N MET A 85 16.83 21.40 22.88
CA MET A 85 15.79 21.69 23.86
C MET A 85 16.03 22.98 24.63
N HIS A 86 17.18 23.65 24.45
CA HIS A 86 17.46 24.99 24.96
C HIS A 86 16.82 26.08 24.10
N GLN A 87 15.50 26.00 23.95
CA GLN A 87 14.72 26.93 23.14
C GLN A 87 13.36 27.26 23.77
N ALA A 88 12.75 28.37 23.34
CA ALA A 88 11.47 28.84 23.87
C ALA A 88 10.30 27.88 23.63
N LYS A 89 10.34 27.09 22.55
CA LYS A 89 9.29 26.14 22.16
C LYS A 89 9.53 24.71 22.64
N ARG A 90 10.45 24.50 23.57
CA ARG A 90 10.80 23.15 24.05
C ARG A 90 9.61 22.36 24.61
N ASN A 91 8.67 23.00 25.32
CA ASN A 91 7.48 22.28 25.81
C ASN A 91 6.63 21.70 24.68
N TYR A 92 6.49 22.48 23.60
CA TYR A 92 5.78 21.99 22.41
C TYR A 92 6.53 20.86 21.71
N ALA A 93 7.85 21.04 21.52
CA ALA A 93 8.69 20.01 20.91
C ALA A 93 8.62 18.71 21.71
N ASN A 94 8.79 18.80 23.04
CA ASN A 94 8.67 17.62 23.89
C ASN A 94 7.29 16.97 23.83
N ALA A 95 6.22 17.76 23.85
CA ALA A 95 4.86 17.22 23.83
C ALA A 95 4.58 16.35 22.58
N VAL A 96 5.23 16.62 21.46
CA VAL A 96 5.00 15.89 20.21
C VAL A 96 6.10 14.87 19.87
N LEU A 97 7.24 14.88 20.57
CA LEU A 97 8.38 14.00 20.28
C LEU A 97 8.67 12.95 21.35
N TRP A 98 8.11 13.09 22.54
CA TRP A 98 8.36 12.15 23.64
C TRP A 98 7.47 10.90 23.54
N GLU A 99 7.86 9.85 24.21
CA GLU A 99 7.14 8.57 24.19
C GLU A 99 5.77 8.58 24.88
N GLY A 100 5.49 9.59 25.71
CA GLY A 100 4.25 9.70 26.47
C GLY A 100 4.35 9.15 27.87
N ALA A 101 3.22 9.07 28.56
CA ALA A 101 3.10 8.50 29.89
C ALA A 101 1.71 7.92 30.12
N ASP A 102 1.58 7.10 31.17
CA ASP A 102 0.28 6.65 31.67
C ASP A 102 -0.46 7.81 32.35
N ALA A 103 -1.55 8.24 31.75
CA ALA A 103 -2.44 9.26 32.23
C ALA A 103 -3.72 8.70 32.89
N SER A 104 -3.84 7.38 33.03
CA SER A 104 -5.05 6.70 33.52
C SER A 104 -5.43 7.14 34.93
N ALA A 105 -4.45 7.38 35.81
CA ALA A 105 -4.69 7.80 37.21
C ALA A 105 -5.24 9.21 37.35
N SER A 106 -5.08 10.08 36.34
CA SER A 106 -5.57 11.47 36.41
C SER A 106 -7.05 11.61 36.03
N GLY A 107 -7.70 10.52 35.64
CA GLY A 107 -8.99 10.53 34.98
C GLY A 107 -8.89 11.05 33.56
N PHE A 108 -9.90 10.74 32.75
CA PHE A 108 -9.93 11.22 31.37
C PHE A 108 -9.93 12.77 31.38
N PRO A 109 -8.95 13.41 30.77
CA PRO A 109 -8.95 14.87 30.73
C PRO A 109 -10.18 15.35 29.98
N ASP A 110 -10.89 16.30 30.58
CA ASP A 110 -12.11 16.86 30.02
C ASP A 110 -11.96 17.26 28.55
N LEU A 111 -12.69 16.61 27.73
CA LEU A 111 -13.27 17.00 26.44
C LEU A 111 -12.37 17.41 25.26
N TYR A 112 -11.14 17.84 25.37
CA TYR A 112 -10.37 18.39 24.22
C TYR A 112 -8.86 18.14 24.26
N SER A 113 -8.38 17.26 25.09
CA SER A 113 -6.97 16.90 25.10
C SER A 113 -6.77 15.50 24.51
N GLU A 114 -5.85 15.38 23.58
CA GLU A 114 -5.32 14.10 23.16
C GLU A 114 -4.47 13.54 24.32
N SER A 115 -4.76 12.32 24.77
CA SER A 115 -3.95 11.67 25.80
C SER A 115 -2.66 11.09 25.24
N VAL A 116 -2.60 10.86 23.94
CA VAL A 116 -1.40 10.41 23.24
C VAL A 116 -0.94 11.48 22.26
N THR A 117 0.29 11.95 22.44
CA THR A 117 0.92 12.94 21.56
C THR A 117 2.26 12.47 21.00
N ASN A 118 2.58 11.19 21.14
CA ASN A 118 3.78 10.56 20.60
C ASN A 118 3.68 10.47 19.06
N PHE A 119 4.05 11.55 18.37
CA PHE A 119 4.02 11.57 16.91
C PHE A 119 5.01 10.61 16.25
N PRO A 120 6.22 10.37 16.81
CA PRO A 120 7.08 9.32 16.27
C PRO A 120 6.38 7.97 16.12
N ALA A 121 5.78 7.47 17.18
CA ALA A 121 5.07 6.19 17.14
C ALA A 121 3.80 6.25 16.26
N MET A 122 3.02 7.32 16.37
CA MET A 122 1.76 7.45 15.62
C MET A 122 1.95 7.66 14.11
N ARG A 123 3.13 8.13 13.68
CA ARG A 123 3.43 8.42 12.26
C ARG A 123 4.49 7.51 11.67
N GLY A 124 5.07 6.61 12.48
CA GLY A 124 5.98 5.59 12.00
C GLY A 124 7.41 6.06 11.72
N PHE A 125 7.88 7.15 12.36
CA PHE A 125 9.26 7.59 12.22
C PHE A 125 10.03 7.51 13.55
N ASP A 126 11.35 7.41 13.46
CA ASP A 126 12.23 7.30 14.63
C ASP A 126 12.66 8.68 15.14
N CYS A 127 12.58 8.87 16.44
CA CYS A 127 13.04 10.06 17.14
C CYS A 127 13.72 9.65 18.46
N ILE A 128 14.95 10.05 18.61
CA ILE A 128 15.80 9.58 19.71
C ILE A 128 16.06 10.75 20.69
N PRO A 129 15.67 10.63 21.96
CA PRO A 129 16.05 11.58 22.98
C PRO A 129 17.53 11.40 23.36
N ILE A 130 18.26 12.50 23.53
CA ILE A 130 19.67 12.52 23.91
C ILE A 130 19.83 13.30 25.21
N ALA A 131 20.31 12.62 26.25
CA ALA A 131 20.54 13.21 27.57
C ALA A 131 21.89 13.94 27.70
N ALA A 132 22.84 13.64 26.81
CA ALA A 132 24.20 14.16 26.91
C ALA A 132 24.26 15.65 26.59
N GLU A 133 24.59 16.49 27.57
CA GLU A 133 24.82 17.91 27.39
C GLU A 133 25.98 18.18 26.42
N GLY A 134 25.78 19.13 25.49
CA GLY A 134 26.80 19.54 24.53
C GLY A 134 27.14 18.48 23.46
N ALA A 135 26.40 17.38 23.34
CA ALA A 135 26.69 16.28 22.42
C ALA A 135 26.88 16.73 20.97
N PHE A 136 26.19 17.80 20.56
CA PHE A 136 26.21 18.34 19.21
C PHE A 136 26.79 19.77 19.11
N ASP A 137 27.49 20.25 20.13
CA ASP A 137 28.07 21.59 20.15
C ASP A 137 29.01 21.83 18.95
N GLY A 138 28.76 22.93 18.26
CA GLY A 138 29.52 23.34 17.07
C GLY A 138 29.34 22.46 15.82
N LYS A 139 28.31 21.59 15.82
CA LYS A 139 28.01 20.68 14.72
C LYS A 139 26.61 20.84 14.15
N LEU A 140 25.89 21.87 14.54
CA LEU A 140 24.52 22.12 14.16
C LEU A 140 24.39 23.39 13.34
N THR A 141 23.71 23.30 12.19
CA THR A 141 23.28 24.47 11.40
C THR A 141 21.76 24.58 11.48
N GLU A 142 21.27 25.69 12.03
CA GLU A 142 19.82 25.95 12.08
C GLU A 142 19.24 26.06 10.67
N VAL A 143 18.10 25.39 10.44
CA VAL A 143 17.44 25.36 9.14
C VAL A 143 16.11 26.10 9.19
N SER A 144 15.78 26.82 8.12
CA SER A 144 14.49 27.50 7.95
C SER A 144 13.49 26.68 7.11
N THR A 145 13.97 25.66 6.41
CA THR A 145 13.18 24.77 5.55
C THR A 145 13.73 23.35 5.66
N VAL A 146 12.84 22.37 5.51
CA VAL A 146 13.19 20.95 5.47
C VAL A 146 12.63 20.36 4.17
N THR A 147 13.52 19.87 3.31
CA THR A 147 13.17 19.25 2.04
C THR A 147 13.55 17.78 2.06
N GLY A 148 12.56 16.91 1.89
CA GLY A 148 12.78 15.46 1.77
C GLY A 148 13.39 15.09 0.41
N ARG A 149 14.09 13.97 0.37
CA ARG A 149 14.68 13.39 -0.84
C ARG A 149 14.54 11.89 -0.81
N SER A 150 14.23 11.32 -1.97
CA SER A 150 14.29 9.88 -2.14
C SER A 150 15.71 9.36 -2.00
N GLN A 151 15.84 8.15 -1.45
CA GLN A 151 17.11 7.49 -1.21
C GLN A 151 17.11 6.14 -1.92
N LEU A 152 18.05 5.99 -2.86
CA LEU A 152 18.28 4.74 -3.58
C LEU A 152 19.64 4.19 -3.19
N THR A 153 19.65 3.08 -2.47
CA THR A 153 20.85 2.33 -2.11
C THR A 153 21.12 1.23 -3.13
N GLY A 154 22.30 0.57 -3.03
CA GLY A 154 22.69 -0.46 -4.00
C GLY A 154 23.12 0.13 -5.35
N THR A 155 23.87 -0.62 -6.12
CA THR A 155 24.51 -0.10 -7.36
C THR A 155 24.35 -1.01 -8.56
N ALA A 156 23.73 -2.19 -8.42
CA ALA A 156 23.68 -3.20 -9.46
C ALA A 156 22.24 -3.64 -9.77
N GLY A 157 22.00 -3.99 -11.03
CA GLY A 157 20.73 -4.54 -11.51
C GLY A 157 19.71 -3.49 -11.95
N ASP A 158 18.57 -3.97 -12.44
CA ASP A 158 17.47 -3.14 -12.92
C ASP A 158 16.20 -3.29 -12.06
N VAL A 159 16.25 -4.12 -11.02
CA VAL A 159 15.18 -4.26 -10.05
C VAL A 159 15.40 -3.26 -8.92
N VAL A 160 14.35 -2.57 -8.54
CA VAL A 160 14.30 -1.69 -7.37
C VAL A 160 13.29 -2.28 -6.38
N ILE A 161 13.74 -2.52 -5.17
CA ILE A 161 12.88 -2.83 -4.04
C ILE A 161 12.54 -1.50 -3.37
N LEU A 162 11.28 -1.12 -3.45
CA LEU A 162 10.73 0.07 -2.82
C LEU A 162 10.13 -0.32 -1.47
N SER A 163 10.65 0.25 -0.40
CA SER A 163 10.16 -0.02 0.95
C SER A 163 8.72 0.46 1.12
N ASN A 164 7.86 -0.40 1.63
CA ASN A 164 6.47 -0.09 1.96
C ASN A 164 6.40 0.44 3.40
N ASN A 165 7.03 1.56 3.64
CA ASN A 165 7.22 2.14 4.96
C ASN A 165 6.30 3.32 5.30
N GLY A 166 5.49 3.80 4.36
CA GLY A 166 4.60 4.93 4.62
C GLY A 166 3.75 5.34 3.43
N SER A 167 3.02 6.41 3.61
CA SER A 167 2.04 6.92 2.64
C SER A 167 2.64 7.34 1.30
N GLU A 168 3.88 7.84 1.30
CA GLU A 168 4.56 8.28 0.06
C GLU A 168 4.85 7.08 -0.85
N ALA A 169 5.24 5.93 -0.30
CA ALA A 169 5.42 4.70 -1.07
C ALA A 169 4.10 4.25 -1.74
N VAL A 170 2.99 4.29 -1.00
CA VAL A 170 1.65 3.95 -1.53
C VAL A 170 1.23 4.89 -2.65
N ARG A 171 1.43 6.21 -2.49
CA ARG A 171 1.15 7.22 -3.51
C ARG A 171 1.98 6.99 -4.77
N ALA A 172 3.27 6.74 -4.61
CA ALA A 172 4.18 6.45 -5.72
C ALA A 172 3.74 5.18 -6.48
N VAL A 173 3.40 4.11 -5.77
CA VAL A 173 2.89 2.87 -6.35
C VAL A 173 1.61 3.13 -7.14
N ASN A 174 0.63 3.86 -6.58
CA ASN A 174 -0.60 4.17 -7.29
C ASN A 174 -0.37 5.08 -8.50
N ALA A 175 0.56 6.03 -8.43
CA ALA A 175 0.95 6.86 -9.58
C ALA A 175 1.59 6.03 -10.69
N LEU A 176 2.45 5.07 -10.36
CA LEU A 176 3.04 4.15 -11.32
C LEU A 176 1.98 3.27 -12.00
N LEU A 177 1.04 2.72 -11.22
CA LEU A 177 -0.05 1.90 -11.75
C LEU A 177 -0.98 2.73 -12.68
N ASP A 178 -1.23 4.00 -12.36
CA ASP A 178 -1.97 4.93 -13.23
C ASP A 178 -1.23 5.22 -14.55
N ALA A 179 0.09 5.30 -14.48
CA ALA A 179 0.94 5.48 -15.66
C ALA A 179 1.12 4.18 -16.48
N GLY A 180 0.45 3.08 -16.07
CA GLY A 180 0.55 1.78 -16.74
C GLY A 180 1.89 1.07 -16.51
N ARG A 181 2.62 1.43 -15.44
CA ARG A 181 3.86 0.77 -15.07
C ARG A 181 3.58 -0.48 -14.25
N THR A 182 4.43 -1.47 -14.41
CA THR A 182 4.36 -2.70 -13.61
C THR A 182 4.94 -2.45 -12.23
N VAL A 183 4.18 -2.81 -11.20
CA VAL A 183 4.60 -2.90 -9.81
C VAL A 183 4.18 -4.26 -9.27
N SER A 184 5.06 -4.91 -8.53
CA SER A 184 4.77 -6.21 -7.89
C SER A 184 4.91 -6.10 -6.38
N LEU A 185 4.04 -6.77 -5.65
CA LEU A 185 4.15 -6.94 -4.20
C LEU A 185 5.05 -8.14 -3.92
N ILE A 186 6.09 -7.96 -3.11
CA ILE A 186 6.99 -9.04 -2.71
C ILE A 186 6.27 -9.94 -1.71
N THR A 187 6.24 -11.25 -2.00
CA THR A 187 5.40 -12.21 -1.28
C THR A 187 6.16 -13.07 -0.27
N SER A 188 7.50 -13.06 -0.31
CA SER A 188 8.34 -13.83 0.61
C SER A 188 9.76 -13.27 0.72
N GLY A 189 10.52 -13.73 1.73
CA GLY A 189 11.90 -13.29 2.00
C GLY A 189 11.94 -12.01 2.84
N ASP A 190 13.13 -11.44 2.99
CA ASP A 190 13.40 -10.31 3.90
C ASP A 190 12.67 -9.02 3.54
N HIS A 191 12.22 -8.91 2.28
CA HIS A 191 11.47 -7.77 1.75
C HIS A 191 9.98 -8.08 1.55
N LYS A 192 9.45 -9.09 2.22
CA LYS A 192 8.03 -9.42 2.14
C LYS A 192 7.18 -8.22 2.55
N GLY A 193 6.22 -7.83 1.69
CA GLY A 193 5.36 -6.67 1.90
C GLY A 193 5.86 -5.39 1.24
N ASP A 194 7.12 -5.34 0.78
CA ASP A 194 7.66 -4.27 -0.05
C ASP A 194 7.24 -4.43 -1.52
N PHE A 195 7.59 -3.44 -2.35
CA PHE A 195 7.26 -3.46 -3.77
C PHE A 195 8.51 -3.66 -4.62
N ALA A 196 8.37 -4.47 -5.67
CA ALA A 196 9.40 -4.62 -6.71
C ALA A 196 8.95 -3.91 -8.00
N LEU A 197 9.85 -3.12 -8.58
CA LEU A 197 9.63 -2.39 -9.82
C LEU A 197 10.93 -2.24 -10.61
N SER A 198 10.86 -1.78 -11.86
CA SER A 198 12.07 -1.50 -12.64
C SER A 198 12.72 -0.17 -12.23
N LEU A 199 14.04 -0.06 -12.41
CA LEU A 199 14.77 1.20 -12.20
C LEU A 199 14.15 2.34 -13.01
N ALA A 200 13.79 2.10 -14.27
CA ALA A 200 13.14 3.08 -15.13
C ALA A 200 11.77 3.54 -14.60
N SER A 201 11.03 2.68 -13.90
CA SER A 201 9.79 3.07 -13.23
C SER A 201 10.07 3.91 -11.98
N TYR A 202 11.03 3.50 -11.15
CA TYR A 202 11.44 4.26 -9.97
C TYR A 202 11.86 5.69 -10.31
N GLU A 203 12.68 5.87 -11.34
CA GLU A 203 13.16 7.17 -11.79
C GLU A 203 12.05 8.14 -12.22
N THR A 204 10.87 7.63 -12.60
CA THR A 204 9.73 8.49 -12.96
C THR A 204 8.99 9.08 -11.77
N VAL A 205 9.22 8.58 -10.55
CA VAL A 205 8.52 9.02 -9.33
C VAL A 205 9.46 9.51 -8.22
N ALA A 206 10.75 9.25 -8.33
CA ALA A 206 11.73 9.53 -7.28
C ALA A 206 11.89 11.03 -6.94
N ASP A 207 11.59 11.93 -7.89
CA ASP A 207 11.64 13.37 -7.65
C ASP A 207 10.33 13.95 -7.09
N ASP A 208 9.21 13.23 -7.27
CA ASP A 208 7.88 13.68 -6.83
C ASP A 208 7.53 13.21 -5.41
N PHE A 209 8.18 12.14 -4.94
CA PHE A 209 7.93 11.51 -3.64
C PHE A 209 9.22 11.36 -2.84
N VAL A 210 9.10 11.15 -1.54
CA VAL A 210 10.23 10.81 -0.65
C VAL A 210 10.21 9.31 -0.41
N LEU A 211 11.09 8.58 -1.09
CA LEU A 211 11.07 7.13 -1.15
C LEU A 211 12.36 6.53 -0.58
N SER A 212 12.23 5.41 0.11
CA SER A 212 13.34 4.55 0.52
C SER A 212 13.39 3.33 -0.38
N ALA A 213 14.50 3.10 -1.06
CA ALA A 213 14.59 2.02 -2.03
C ALA A 213 16.00 1.41 -2.10
N THR A 214 16.05 0.15 -2.53
CA THR A 214 17.31 -0.56 -2.77
C THR A 214 17.35 -1.15 -4.18
N ARG A 215 18.40 -0.84 -4.93
CA ARG A 215 18.65 -1.41 -6.25
C ARG A 215 19.35 -2.76 -6.13
N THR A 216 18.87 -3.76 -6.85
CA THR A 216 19.41 -5.13 -6.82
C THR A 216 19.40 -5.78 -8.20
N ALA A 217 20.30 -6.76 -8.40
CA ALA A 217 20.30 -7.63 -9.56
C ALA A 217 19.41 -8.88 -9.36
N GLU A 218 18.99 -9.14 -8.12
CA GLU A 218 18.16 -10.29 -7.78
C GLU A 218 16.69 -9.94 -7.96
N SER A 219 15.93 -10.87 -8.54
CA SER A 219 14.48 -10.73 -8.64
C SER A 219 13.83 -11.41 -7.43
N PRO A 220 13.16 -10.67 -6.54
CA PRO A 220 12.47 -11.26 -5.41
C PRO A 220 11.25 -12.07 -5.86
N ALA A 221 10.80 -12.99 -5.03
CA ALA A 221 9.51 -13.64 -5.23
C ALA A 221 8.40 -12.62 -5.02
N ALA A 222 7.75 -12.22 -6.09
CA ALA A 222 6.76 -11.16 -6.08
C ALA A 222 5.58 -11.47 -7.02
N SER A 223 4.44 -10.87 -6.75
CA SER A 223 3.24 -10.96 -7.57
C SER A 223 2.85 -9.58 -8.07
N ALA A 224 2.63 -9.43 -9.36
CA ALA A 224 2.16 -8.18 -9.92
C ALA A 224 0.84 -7.76 -9.26
N ILE A 225 0.72 -6.48 -9.01
CA ILE A 225 -0.49 -5.86 -8.48
C ILE A 225 -1.11 -4.95 -9.53
N ARG A 226 -2.43 -4.87 -9.50
CA ARG A 226 -3.17 -3.86 -10.27
C ARG A 226 -3.77 -2.84 -9.31
N LYS A 227 -3.98 -1.64 -9.80
CA LYS A 227 -4.68 -0.61 -9.03
C LYS A 227 -6.13 -1.03 -8.84
N PRO A 228 -6.62 -1.19 -7.60
CA PRO A 228 -8.00 -1.52 -7.34
C PRO A 228 -8.91 -0.32 -7.49
N THR A 229 -10.19 -0.59 -7.74
CA THR A 229 -11.27 0.37 -7.54
C THR A 229 -11.91 0.08 -6.18
N LEU A 230 -11.89 1.06 -5.29
CA LEU A 230 -12.42 0.94 -3.95
C LEU A 230 -13.83 1.52 -3.84
N LEU A 231 -14.69 0.84 -3.09
CA LEU A 231 -15.86 1.47 -2.49
C LEU A 231 -15.48 1.83 -1.04
N LEU A 232 -15.52 3.11 -0.69
CA LEU A 232 -15.28 3.58 0.67
C LEU A 232 -16.61 3.70 1.40
N ALA A 233 -16.90 2.74 2.27
CA ALA A 233 -18.12 2.70 3.06
C ALA A 233 -17.93 3.47 4.36
N GLY A 234 -18.00 4.79 4.28
CA GLY A 234 -17.92 5.74 5.38
C GLY A 234 -19.29 6.34 5.74
N ARG A 235 -19.39 7.04 6.87
CA ARG A 235 -20.66 7.59 7.34
C ARG A 235 -21.20 8.73 6.47
N TYR A 236 -20.32 9.42 5.74
CA TYR A 236 -20.67 10.66 5.03
C TYR A 236 -20.21 10.68 3.58
N ASP A 237 -19.79 9.56 3.08
CA ASP A 237 -19.42 9.41 1.68
C ASP A 237 -20.67 9.16 0.79
N ALA A 238 -20.46 8.97 -0.49
CA ALA A 238 -21.51 8.63 -1.43
C ALA A 238 -22.21 7.31 -1.10
N PHE A 239 -21.58 6.42 -0.32
CA PHE A 239 -22.15 5.16 0.13
C PHE A 239 -23.32 5.38 1.09
N SER A 240 -23.17 6.24 2.08
CA SER A 240 -24.22 6.53 3.07
C SER A 240 -25.34 7.43 2.53
N GLY A 241 -25.16 8.04 1.35
CA GLY A 241 -26.10 9.02 0.81
C GLY A 241 -26.13 10.36 1.55
N ALA A 242 -25.28 10.54 2.55
CA ALA A 242 -25.16 11.79 3.30
C ALA A 242 -24.37 12.82 2.50
N LYS A 243 -24.82 14.08 2.54
CA LYS A 243 -24.02 15.16 1.96
C LYS A 243 -22.90 15.54 2.91
N LEU A 244 -21.69 15.55 2.41
CA LEU A 244 -20.54 16.12 3.10
C LEU A 244 -20.81 17.62 3.34
N THR A 245 -21.05 17.99 4.59
CA THR A 245 -21.09 19.38 5.00
C THR A 245 -19.83 19.63 5.81
N GLU A 246 -18.97 20.52 5.31
CA GLU A 246 -17.84 20.97 6.10
C GLU A 246 -18.35 21.67 7.38
N GLY A 247 -18.09 21.06 8.52
CA GLY A 247 -18.39 21.67 9.80
C GLY A 247 -17.40 22.80 10.11
N TYR A 248 -17.84 23.72 10.99
CA TYR A 248 -17.03 24.85 11.44
C TYR A 248 -15.62 24.46 11.91
N PHE A 249 -15.48 23.33 12.60
CA PHE A 249 -14.20 22.85 13.08
C PHE A 249 -13.26 22.38 11.97
N ALA A 250 -13.77 21.72 10.92
CA ALA A 250 -12.94 21.31 9.78
C ALA A 250 -12.37 22.53 9.05
N GLN A 251 -13.18 23.55 8.86
CA GLN A 251 -12.74 24.81 8.28
C GLN A 251 -11.70 25.50 9.16
N TRP A 252 -11.94 25.57 10.47
CA TRP A 252 -11.02 26.16 11.42
C TRP A 252 -9.67 25.44 11.49
N PHE A 253 -9.67 24.11 11.54
CA PHE A 253 -8.44 23.32 11.50
C PHE A 253 -7.68 23.50 10.18
N ARG A 254 -8.37 23.51 9.06
CA ARG A 254 -7.75 23.72 7.76
C ARG A 254 -7.15 25.11 7.62
N ASP A 255 -7.91 26.14 7.99
CA ASP A 255 -7.54 27.53 7.77
C ASP A 255 -6.61 28.04 8.89
N GLY A 256 -6.81 27.60 10.13
CA GLY A 256 -6.04 28.01 11.29
C GLY A 256 -4.75 27.24 11.54
N TYR A 257 -4.74 25.94 11.27
CA TYR A 257 -3.61 25.05 11.56
C TYR A 257 -2.94 24.44 10.33
N GLY A 258 -3.47 24.70 9.13
CA GLY A 258 -2.92 24.19 7.88
C GLY A 258 -3.06 22.69 7.69
N PHE A 259 -3.94 22.04 8.43
CA PHE A 259 -4.35 20.65 8.20
C PHE A 259 -5.28 20.60 6.99
N ARG A 260 -4.72 20.68 5.80
CA ARG A 260 -5.47 20.72 4.53
C ARG A 260 -6.39 19.53 4.33
N ASN A 261 -6.15 18.46 5.05
CA ASN A 261 -6.72 17.15 4.84
C ASN A 261 -7.67 16.72 5.96
N TYR A 262 -7.90 17.58 6.95
CA TYR A 262 -8.81 17.27 8.04
C TYR A 262 -10.24 17.64 7.63
N ARG A 263 -11.03 16.67 7.30
CA ARG A 263 -12.48 16.82 7.09
C ARG A 263 -13.20 16.30 8.33
N ASN A 264 -13.56 17.20 9.20
CA ASN A 264 -14.50 16.88 10.26
C ASN A 264 -15.91 17.17 9.73
N VAL A 265 -16.68 16.13 9.52
CA VAL A 265 -18.03 16.25 8.98
C VAL A 265 -19.03 16.13 10.11
N TYR A 266 -19.79 17.18 10.31
CA TYR A 266 -20.93 17.17 11.23
C TYR A 266 -22.21 16.87 10.47
N SER A 267 -22.86 15.77 10.81
CA SER A 267 -24.22 15.50 10.44
C SER A 267 -25.03 15.18 11.68
N ASN A 268 -26.16 15.82 11.84
CA ASN A 268 -27.08 15.61 12.98
C ASN A 268 -26.45 15.81 14.38
N GLY A 269 -25.42 16.63 14.48
CA GLY A 269 -24.77 16.94 15.76
C GLY A 269 -23.72 15.94 16.24
N THR A 270 -23.43 14.89 15.46
CA THR A 270 -22.34 13.96 15.74
C THR A 270 -21.14 14.26 14.85
N SER A 271 -19.96 14.40 15.42
CA SER A 271 -18.71 14.45 14.67
C SER A 271 -18.34 13.03 14.23
N ASN A 272 -18.09 12.86 12.95
CA ASN A 272 -17.67 11.59 12.40
C ASN A 272 -16.41 11.81 11.56
N TYR A 273 -15.51 10.87 11.67
CA TYR A 273 -14.24 10.86 10.99
C TYR A 273 -14.35 9.93 9.81
N ASP A 274 -14.01 10.47 8.67
CA ASP A 274 -14.28 9.83 7.41
C ASP A 274 -13.07 9.02 6.94
N ILE A 275 -13.30 7.78 6.60
CA ILE A 275 -12.29 6.93 5.97
C ILE A 275 -11.80 7.52 4.64
N GLU A 276 -12.65 8.29 3.95
CA GLU A 276 -12.29 9.00 2.72
C GLU A 276 -11.15 9.99 2.93
N THR A 277 -11.08 10.64 4.12
CA THR A 277 -10.15 11.74 4.38
C THR A 277 -8.70 11.38 4.12
N TYR A 278 -8.38 10.09 4.15
CA TYR A 278 -7.02 9.63 3.96
C TYR A 278 -6.86 8.67 2.78
N ILE A 279 -7.70 7.67 2.67
CA ILE A 279 -7.58 6.65 1.62
C ILE A 279 -7.74 7.27 0.22
N ASP A 280 -8.62 8.26 0.05
CA ASP A 280 -8.78 8.99 -1.21
C ASP A 280 -7.53 9.78 -1.63
N GLN A 281 -6.68 10.16 -0.66
CA GLN A 281 -5.45 10.91 -0.92
C GLN A 281 -4.25 10.02 -1.25
N LEU A 282 -4.38 8.71 -1.09
CA LEU A 282 -3.33 7.76 -1.45
C LEU A 282 -3.33 7.40 -2.94
N GLY A 283 -4.24 8.02 -3.72
CA GLY A 283 -4.28 7.87 -5.17
C GLY A 283 -5.05 6.63 -5.65
N PHE A 284 -5.82 5.94 -4.81
CA PHE A 284 -6.70 4.86 -5.25
C PHE A 284 -7.86 5.37 -6.12
N THR A 285 -8.34 4.52 -7.01
CA THR A 285 -9.59 4.80 -7.75
C THR A 285 -10.77 4.49 -6.85
N VAL A 286 -11.68 5.46 -6.69
CA VAL A 286 -12.88 5.32 -5.85
C VAL A 286 -14.13 5.25 -6.71
N THR A 287 -15.08 4.39 -6.32
CA THR A 287 -16.40 4.27 -6.93
C THR A 287 -17.49 4.38 -5.87
N ASP A 288 -18.64 4.86 -6.29
CA ASP A 288 -19.87 4.89 -5.49
C ASP A 288 -20.81 3.71 -5.83
N ASP A 289 -20.41 2.81 -6.73
CA ASP A 289 -21.19 1.67 -7.19
C ASP A 289 -20.60 0.36 -6.65
N PRO A 290 -21.27 -0.33 -5.70
CA PRO A 290 -20.78 -1.59 -5.15
C PRO A 290 -20.47 -2.68 -6.20
N ALA A 291 -21.17 -2.66 -7.33
CA ALA A 291 -20.95 -3.64 -8.41
C ALA A 291 -19.64 -3.38 -9.18
N LYS A 292 -19.05 -2.20 -9.04
CA LYS A 292 -17.78 -1.81 -9.67
C LYS A 292 -16.60 -1.85 -8.72
N ALA A 293 -16.84 -2.07 -7.43
CA ALA A 293 -15.79 -2.15 -6.45
C ALA A 293 -15.00 -3.46 -6.58
N ASP A 294 -13.68 -3.37 -6.61
CA ASP A 294 -12.81 -4.52 -6.44
C ASP A 294 -12.70 -4.91 -4.98
N ILE A 295 -12.73 -3.91 -4.10
CA ILE A 295 -12.66 -4.06 -2.64
C ILE A 295 -13.60 -3.03 -2.02
N ILE A 296 -14.27 -3.42 -0.94
CA ILE A 296 -15.02 -2.52 -0.08
C ILE A 296 -14.19 -2.27 1.18
N VAL A 297 -13.96 -1.00 1.51
CA VAL A 297 -13.28 -0.57 2.75
C VAL A 297 -14.28 0.25 3.55
N GLY A 298 -14.50 -0.07 4.82
CA GLY A 298 -15.55 0.63 5.57
C GLY A 298 -15.31 0.74 7.06
N ASN A 299 -15.80 1.84 7.63
CA ASN A 299 -15.84 2.14 9.06
C ASN A 299 -17.27 2.34 9.59
N VAL A 300 -18.28 1.95 8.82
CA VAL A 300 -19.70 1.94 9.22
C VAL A 300 -20.30 0.56 9.01
N ALA A 301 -21.46 0.32 9.59
CA ALA A 301 -22.24 -0.89 9.32
C ALA A 301 -22.52 -1.00 7.81
N LEU A 302 -22.25 -2.17 7.23
CA LEU A 302 -22.25 -2.37 5.78
C LEU A 302 -23.62 -2.18 5.11
N ASP A 303 -24.71 -2.31 5.88
CA ASP A 303 -26.10 -2.15 5.40
C ASP A 303 -26.61 -0.70 5.46
N GLN A 304 -25.76 0.24 5.84
CA GLN A 304 -26.14 1.66 5.93
C GLN A 304 -26.30 2.34 4.57
N GLY A 305 -27.22 3.30 4.54
CA GLY A 305 -27.45 4.16 3.37
C GLY A 305 -28.12 3.48 2.18
N GLU A 306 -28.22 4.19 1.08
CA GLU A 306 -28.95 3.74 -0.12
C GLU A 306 -28.29 2.53 -0.80
N LYS A 307 -26.99 2.37 -0.63
CA LYS A 307 -26.20 1.31 -1.28
C LYS A 307 -25.88 0.13 -0.38
N GLY A 308 -26.29 0.18 0.89
CA GLY A 308 -25.97 -0.85 1.88
C GLY A 308 -26.41 -2.25 1.46
N ALA A 309 -27.63 -2.41 0.97
CA ALA A 309 -28.11 -3.72 0.51
C ALA A 309 -27.28 -4.27 -0.68
N ALA A 310 -26.83 -3.41 -1.59
CA ALA A 310 -26.00 -3.81 -2.72
C ALA A 310 -24.57 -4.14 -2.27
N ALA A 311 -24.02 -3.41 -1.30
CA ALA A 311 -22.70 -3.69 -0.72
C ALA A 311 -22.70 -5.04 0.03
N VAL A 312 -23.72 -5.31 0.84
CA VAL A 312 -23.89 -6.61 1.50
C VAL A 312 -23.99 -7.76 0.49
N ALA A 313 -24.74 -7.56 -0.59
CA ALA A 313 -24.85 -8.55 -1.65
C ALA A 313 -23.48 -8.78 -2.36
N ALA A 314 -22.71 -7.72 -2.61
CA ALA A 314 -21.38 -7.82 -3.21
C ALA A 314 -20.41 -8.59 -2.29
N VAL A 315 -20.38 -8.30 -1.00
CA VAL A 315 -19.54 -9.03 -0.03
C VAL A 315 -19.92 -10.51 0.03
N LYS A 316 -21.22 -10.83 0.09
CA LYS A 316 -21.71 -12.23 0.06
C LYS A 316 -21.42 -12.93 -1.26
N ALA A 317 -21.20 -12.19 -2.34
CA ALA A 317 -20.80 -12.71 -3.64
C ALA A 317 -19.27 -12.81 -3.82
N GLY A 318 -18.48 -12.47 -2.78
CA GLY A 318 -17.03 -12.63 -2.77
C GLY A 318 -16.23 -11.35 -3.02
N THR A 319 -16.86 -10.17 -3.07
CA THR A 319 -16.09 -8.92 -3.05
C THR A 319 -15.42 -8.76 -1.69
N PRO A 320 -14.07 -8.65 -1.62
CA PRO A 320 -13.35 -8.51 -0.37
C PRO A 320 -13.84 -7.30 0.43
N TYR A 321 -13.98 -7.48 1.74
CA TYR A 321 -14.38 -6.42 2.65
C TYR A 321 -13.33 -6.22 3.74
N ILE A 322 -12.79 -5.01 3.81
CA ILE A 322 -11.87 -4.55 4.84
C ILE A 322 -12.66 -3.64 5.79
N ALA A 323 -12.89 -4.12 6.99
CA ALA A 323 -13.68 -3.45 8.02
C ALA A 323 -12.78 -2.86 9.10
N THR A 324 -13.00 -1.61 9.50
CA THR A 324 -12.24 -0.94 10.56
C THR A 324 -13.15 -0.31 11.60
N GLY A 325 -12.92 -0.63 12.86
CA GLY A 325 -13.62 -0.02 14.00
C GLY A 325 -14.91 -0.73 14.42
N SER A 326 -15.56 -0.18 15.43
CA SER A 326 -16.65 -0.82 16.17
C SER A 326 -17.95 -0.99 15.37
N ASP A 327 -18.33 -0.01 14.55
CA ASP A 327 -19.60 -0.05 13.82
C ASP A 327 -19.68 -1.22 12.82
N PRO A 328 -18.67 -1.41 11.93
CA PRO A 328 -18.69 -2.58 11.05
C PRO A 328 -18.48 -3.88 11.82
N LEU A 329 -17.71 -3.89 12.91
CA LEU A 329 -17.51 -5.06 13.77
C LEU A 329 -18.83 -5.52 14.39
N GLU A 330 -19.63 -4.58 14.89
CA GLU A 330 -20.98 -4.88 15.41
C GLU A 330 -21.89 -5.48 14.32
N TYR A 331 -21.89 -4.89 13.14
CA TYR A 331 -22.68 -5.40 12.02
C TYR A 331 -22.26 -6.82 11.61
N ILE A 332 -20.95 -7.04 11.46
CA ILE A 332 -20.39 -8.34 11.06
C ILE A 332 -20.75 -9.42 12.10
N SER A 333 -20.56 -9.15 13.39
CA SER A 333 -20.83 -10.11 14.47
C SER A 333 -22.31 -10.51 14.56
N LYS A 334 -23.22 -9.60 14.22
CA LYS A 334 -24.66 -9.87 14.27
C LYS A 334 -25.23 -10.50 13.00
N ASN A 335 -24.64 -10.22 11.83
CA ASN A 335 -25.29 -10.50 10.54
C ASN A 335 -24.49 -11.39 9.59
N LEU A 336 -23.16 -11.46 9.75
CA LEU A 336 -22.29 -12.18 8.83
C LEU A 336 -21.51 -13.32 9.50
N VAL A 337 -20.99 -13.10 10.71
CA VAL A 337 -20.11 -14.03 11.44
C VAL A 337 -20.55 -14.11 12.89
N THR A 338 -21.60 -14.89 13.18
CA THR A 338 -22.30 -14.89 14.48
C THR A 338 -21.53 -15.56 15.62
N ASP A 339 -20.45 -16.28 15.34
CA ASP A 339 -19.51 -16.84 16.33
C ASP A 339 -18.33 -15.89 16.63
N LEU A 340 -18.28 -14.70 16.03
CA LEU A 340 -17.38 -13.62 16.40
C LEU A 340 -18.02 -12.84 17.55
N THR A 341 -17.28 -12.71 18.65
CA THR A 341 -17.69 -11.85 19.77
C THR A 341 -16.59 -10.84 20.09
N TYR A 342 -17.00 -9.68 20.59
CA TYR A 342 -16.10 -8.59 20.89
C TYR A 342 -16.57 -7.81 22.12
N THR A 343 -15.69 -6.98 22.65
CA THR A 343 -15.99 -5.96 23.64
C THR A 343 -15.31 -4.65 23.26
N THR A 344 -15.74 -3.56 23.85
CA THR A 344 -15.10 -2.25 23.67
C THR A 344 -14.40 -1.86 24.96
N LEU A 345 -13.14 -1.49 24.88
CA LEU A 345 -12.37 -0.96 25.97
C LEU A 345 -12.37 0.58 25.88
N GLY A 346 -12.67 1.24 27.02
CA GLY A 346 -12.60 2.71 27.11
C GLY A 346 -11.16 3.15 27.24
N MET A 347 -10.43 3.29 26.12
CA MET A 347 -9.05 3.73 26.15
C MET A 347 -8.69 4.58 24.95
N GLU A 348 -7.77 5.50 25.17
CA GLU A 348 -7.00 6.19 24.15
C GLU A 348 -5.52 6.00 24.50
N ALA A 349 -4.85 5.11 23.78
CA ALA A 349 -3.52 4.66 24.18
C ALA A 349 -2.67 4.18 23.01
N LEU A 350 -1.36 4.22 23.24
CA LEU A 350 -0.38 3.40 22.51
C LEU A 350 -0.13 2.13 23.29
N HIS A 351 -0.06 1.02 22.58
CA HIS A 351 0.29 -0.29 23.15
C HIS A 351 1.09 -1.13 22.16
N THR A 352 1.88 -2.05 22.69
CA THR A 352 2.65 -2.99 21.86
C THR A 352 1.77 -4.09 21.33
N VAL A 353 2.00 -4.47 20.08
CA VAL A 353 1.29 -5.56 19.40
C VAL A 353 2.27 -6.61 18.86
N THR A 354 1.73 -7.79 18.60
CA THR A 354 2.41 -8.91 17.96
C THR A 354 1.65 -9.35 16.72
N TYR A 355 2.36 -10.02 15.82
CA TYR A 355 1.81 -10.59 14.58
C TYR A 355 1.94 -12.11 14.61
N PRO A 356 0.93 -12.81 15.16
CA PRO A 356 0.98 -14.26 15.36
C PRO A 356 1.09 -15.06 14.05
N THR A 357 0.69 -14.45 12.93
CA THR A 357 0.70 -15.09 11.62
C THR A 357 1.54 -14.29 10.63
N ASP A 358 2.38 -14.98 9.88
CA ASP A 358 3.14 -14.41 8.78
C ASP A 358 2.22 -14.02 7.60
N SER A 359 1.81 -12.77 7.55
CA SER A 359 0.84 -12.22 6.59
C SER A 359 1.43 -11.07 5.77
N LEU A 360 1.01 -10.93 4.52
CA LEU A 360 1.32 -9.74 3.71
C LEU A 360 0.75 -8.45 4.31
N ILE A 361 -0.32 -8.55 5.09
CA ILE A 361 -0.98 -7.39 5.72
C ILE A 361 -0.09 -6.77 6.81
N THR A 362 0.67 -7.60 7.50
CA THR A 362 1.54 -7.18 8.64
C THR A 362 3.02 -7.26 8.34
N ALA A 363 3.42 -7.75 7.17
CA ALA A 363 4.82 -8.04 6.85
C ALA A 363 5.74 -6.81 6.93
N SER A 364 5.30 -5.64 6.42
CA SER A 364 6.10 -4.41 6.47
C SER A 364 6.31 -3.89 7.90
N TYR A 365 5.39 -4.19 8.82
CA TYR A 365 5.58 -3.89 10.24
C TYR A 365 6.47 -4.91 10.92
N ALA A 366 6.31 -6.21 10.60
CA ALA A 366 7.12 -7.27 11.20
C ALA A 366 8.62 -7.13 10.88
N ALA A 367 8.96 -6.41 9.81
CA ALA A 367 10.34 -6.09 9.46
C ALA A 367 10.94 -4.95 10.29
N ASP A 368 10.10 -4.06 10.85
CA ASP A 368 10.54 -2.83 11.53
C ASP A 368 10.94 -3.04 13.00
N GLY A 369 10.63 -4.18 13.61
CA GLY A 369 10.98 -4.50 15.01
C GLY A 369 9.82 -4.29 16.00
N ASP A 370 9.98 -3.47 17.02
CA ASP A 370 8.93 -3.22 18.03
C ASP A 370 7.73 -2.48 17.43
N HIS A 371 6.55 -3.07 17.61
CA HIS A 371 5.32 -2.58 16.99
C HIS A 371 4.39 -2.00 18.02
N VAL A 372 3.91 -0.81 17.72
CA VAL A 372 2.91 -0.11 18.52
C VAL A 372 1.68 0.17 17.68
N LEU A 373 0.53 0.05 18.31
CA LEU A 373 -0.76 0.42 17.73
C LEU A 373 -1.40 1.50 18.60
N TYR A 374 -1.95 2.52 17.95
CA TYR A 374 -2.77 3.51 18.63
C TYR A 374 -4.23 3.07 18.62
N THR A 375 -4.88 3.16 19.77
CA THR A 375 -6.31 2.88 19.89
C THR A 375 -7.09 4.08 20.39
N TYR A 376 -8.30 4.21 19.86
CA TYR A 376 -9.31 5.16 20.35
C TYR A 376 -10.66 4.45 20.42
N SER A 377 -11.24 4.33 21.61
CA SER A 377 -12.46 3.52 21.84
C SER A 377 -12.31 2.10 21.29
N CYS A 378 -11.31 1.40 21.77
CA CYS A 378 -10.80 0.14 21.21
C CYS A 378 -11.85 -0.98 21.24
N GLY A 379 -12.18 -1.51 20.07
CA GLY A 379 -12.81 -2.82 19.95
C GLY A 379 -11.75 -3.92 20.02
N VAL A 380 -12.01 -4.96 20.81
CA VAL A 380 -11.17 -6.16 20.89
C VAL A 380 -12.00 -7.41 20.78
N LEU A 381 -11.46 -8.46 20.14
CA LEU A 381 -12.18 -9.72 19.96
C LEU A 381 -12.10 -10.56 21.24
N THR A 382 -13.25 -10.96 21.76
CA THR A 382 -13.37 -11.89 22.90
C THR A 382 -13.51 -13.34 22.46
N SER A 383 -13.87 -13.58 21.18
CA SER A 383 -13.72 -14.88 20.53
C SER A 383 -13.31 -14.72 19.07
N VAL A 384 -12.41 -15.58 18.63
CA VAL A 384 -11.98 -15.65 17.23
C VAL A 384 -12.75 -16.77 16.53
N PRO A 385 -13.44 -16.47 15.41
CA PRO A 385 -14.20 -17.47 14.66
C PRO A 385 -13.32 -18.62 14.16
N ALA A 386 -13.87 -19.82 14.09
CA ALA A 386 -13.15 -20.96 13.56
C ALA A 386 -12.73 -20.72 12.10
N GLY A 387 -11.46 -20.98 11.79
CA GLY A 387 -10.85 -20.77 10.47
C GLY A 387 -10.37 -19.35 10.20
N ALA A 388 -10.52 -18.43 11.15
CA ALA A 388 -9.91 -17.10 11.03
C ALA A 388 -8.40 -17.16 11.30
N THR A 389 -7.67 -16.30 10.58
CA THR A 389 -6.25 -16.05 10.78
C THR A 389 -6.09 -14.81 11.64
N VAL A 390 -5.40 -14.93 12.78
CA VAL A 390 -5.07 -13.78 13.64
C VAL A 390 -3.96 -12.98 12.99
N LEU A 391 -4.21 -11.69 12.75
CA LEU A 391 -3.28 -10.77 12.13
C LEU A 391 -2.55 -9.91 13.17
N ILE A 392 -3.29 -9.34 14.11
CA ILE A 392 -2.78 -8.44 15.15
C ILE A 392 -3.33 -8.89 16.50
N GLN A 393 -2.45 -8.94 17.48
CA GLN A 393 -2.79 -9.24 18.87
C GLN A 393 -1.97 -8.31 19.77
N ALA A 394 -2.59 -7.73 20.79
CA ALA A 394 -1.87 -7.01 21.84
C ALA A 394 -0.84 -7.94 22.50
N ALA A 395 0.31 -7.41 22.90
CA ALA A 395 1.31 -8.21 23.59
C ALA A 395 0.69 -8.87 24.83
N GLU A 396 1.17 -10.07 25.16
CA GLU A 396 0.59 -10.90 26.24
C GLU A 396 0.70 -10.28 27.63
N GLN A 397 1.67 -9.38 27.82
CA GLN A 397 1.93 -8.72 29.10
C GLN A 397 2.49 -7.31 28.86
N ASP A 398 2.16 -6.39 29.77
CA ASP A 398 2.72 -5.03 29.81
C ASP A 398 2.64 -4.31 28.44
N SER A 399 1.57 -4.53 27.69
CA SER A 399 1.42 -3.98 26.34
C SER A 399 1.21 -2.45 26.33
N PHE A 400 0.61 -1.89 27.38
CA PHE A 400 0.30 -0.47 27.47
C PHE A 400 1.58 0.39 27.56
N ILE A 401 1.70 1.39 26.68
CA ILE A 401 2.85 2.29 26.63
C ILE A 401 2.49 3.65 27.21
N ALA A 402 1.49 4.31 26.66
CA ALA A 402 1.13 5.69 26.99
C ALA A 402 -0.33 5.97 26.66
N GLY A 403 -0.90 6.97 27.33
CA GLY A 403 -2.27 7.39 27.12
C GLY A 403 -3.14 7.15 28.34
N CYS A 404 -4.42 6.90 28.12
CA CYS A 404 -5.40 6.70 29.18
C CYS A 404 -6.22 5.44 28.93
N CYS A 405 -6.30 4.56 29.92
CA CYS A 405 -7.18 3.41 29.93
C CYS A 405 -8.20 3.57 31.04
N LEU A 406 -9.45 3.89 30.68
CA LEU A 406 -10.58 4.07 31.60
C LEU A 406 -11.53 2.88 31.56
N ASN A 407 -11.01 1.70 31.49
CA ASN A 407 -11.90 0.59 31.54
C ASN A 407 -12.38 0.40 33.00
N GLU A 408 -13.70 0.54 33.20
CA GLU A 408 -14.33 0.48 34.52
C GLU A 408 -14.05 -0.84 35.27
N ASN A 409 -13.60 -1.86 34.57
CA ASN A 409 -13.29 -3.18 35.11
C ASN A 409 -11.79 -3.43 35.30
N GLY A 410 -10.92 -2.47 34.93
CA GLY A 410 -9.47 -2.63 35.00
C GLY A 410 -8.91 -3.77 34.14
N THR A 411 -9.62 -4.16 33.07
CA THR A 411 -9.16 -5.23 32.17
C THR A 411 -8.08 -4.69 31.26
N PRO A 412 -6.84 -5.15 31.34
CA PRO A 412 -5.79 -4.74 30.41
C PRO A 412 -6.13 -5.18 28.99
N ILE A 413 -5.55 -4.50 28.00
CA ILE A 413 -5.66 -4.91 26.59
C ILE A 413 -4.81 -6.15 26.28
N ASP A 414 -3.91 -6.52 27.19
CA ASP A 414 -2.94 -7.61 27.03
C ASP A 414 -3.57 -8.89 26.49
N GLY A 415 -2.96 -9.44 25.44
CA GLY A 415 -3.37 -10.68 24.82
C GLY A 415 -4.66 -10.65 23.99
N PHE A 416 -5.40 -9.55 23.95
CA PHE A 416 -6.59 -9.48 23.10
C PHE A 416 -6.23 -9.44 21.60
N VAL A 417 -7.04 -10.13 20.80
CA VAL A 417 -6.95 -10.10 19.34
C VAL A 417 -7.64 -8.84 18.82
N GLU A 418 -6.94 -8.13 17.94
CA GLU A 418 -7.39 -6.85 17.38
C GLU A 418 -7.67 -6.89 15.89
N ALA A 419 -7.09 -7.85 15.16
CA ALA A 419 -7.39 -8.01 13.75
C ALA A 419 -7.34 -9.47 13.31
N ILE A 420 -8.24 -9.82 12.39
CA ILE A 420 -8.32 -11.15 11.77
C ILE A 420 -8.58 -11.05 10.26
N ALA A 421 -8.16 -12.09 9.53
CA ALA A 421 -8.63 -12.38 8.18
C ALA A 421 -9.49 -13.65 8.22
N LEU A 422 -10.60 -13.68 7.49
CA LEU A 422 -11.52 -14.80 7.46
C LEU A 422 -12.14 -14.99 6.07
N GLU A 423 -11.95 -16.17 5.50
CA GLU A 423 -12.71 -16.62 4.34
C GLU A 423 -13.78 -17.61 4.79
N ARG A 424 -15.05 -17.26 4.61
CA ARG A 424 -16.18 -18.10 5.05
C ARG A 424 -17.42 -17.84 4.20
N ASP A 425 -18.11 -18.92 3.81
CA ASP A 425 -19.36 -18.87 3.05
C ASP A 425 -19.29 -18.02 1.76
N GLY A 426 -18.11 -18.04 1.10
CA GLY A 426 -17.82 -17.25 -0.08
C GLY A 426 -17.46 -15.78 0.18
N MET A 427 -17.49 -15.33 1.43
CA MET A 427 -17.03 -13.99 1.82
C MET A 427 -15.54 -13.99 2.12
N ASP A 428 -14.87 -12.89 1.80
CA ASP A 428 -13.47 -12.59 2.10
C ASP A 428 -13.41 -11.33 2.99
N LEU A 429 -13.15 -11.52 4.28
CA LEU A 429 -13.22 -10.48 5.29
C LEU A 429 -11.84 -10.23 5.91
N THR A 430 -11.44 -8.96 6.00
CA THR A 430 -10.35 -8.50 6.85
C THR A 430 -10.94 -7.54 7.88
N ILE A 431 -10.83 -7.86 9.15
CA ILE A 431 -11.51 -7.16 10.23
C ILE A 431 -10.47 -6.60 11.18
N PHE A 432 -10.39 -5.28 11.25
CA PHE A 432 -9.69 -4.54 12.30
C PHE A 432 -10.76 -4.13 13.33
N ALA A 433 -10.71 -4.71 14.50
CA ALA A 433 -11.69 -4.44 15.56
C ALA A 433 -11.57 -3.02 16.09
N ASN A 434 -10.37 -2.48 16.04
CA ASN A 434 -10.05 -1.10 16.34
C ASN A 434 -10.07 -0.22 15.07
N SER A 435 -10.27 1.08 15.24
CA SER A 435 -10.18 2.04 14.14
C SER A 435 -8.72 2.40 13.87
N VAL A 436 -8.11 1.72 12.90
CA VAL A 436 -6.72 1.95 12.47
C VAL A 436 -6.53 3.22 11.61
N ASN A 437 -7.59 3.98 11.38
CA ASN A 437 -7.59 5.19 10.55
C ASN A 437 -8.31 6.37 11.21
N ASN A 438 -8.37 6.40 12.55
CA ASN A 438 -9.07 7.44 13.28
C ASN A 438 -8.40 8.81 13.11
N ARG A 439 -9.14 9.79 12.61
CA ARG A 439 -8.79 11.22 12.55
C ARG A 439 -7.45 11.56 11.87
N ALA A 440 -6.85 10.67 11.12
CA ALA A 440 -5.50 10.83 10.58
C ALA A 440 -4.41 11.12 11.65
N HIS A 441 -4.60 10.63 12.87
CA HIS A 441 -3.63 10.75 13.95
C HIS A 441 -2.52 9.72 13.82
N GLN A 442 -2.90 8.44 13.72
CA GLN A 442 -2.01 7.30 13.55
C GLN A 442 -1.74 7.04 12.07
N GLN A 443 -0.94 7.87 11.43
CA GLN A 443 -0.68 7.72 9.99
C GLN A 443 0.06 6.43 9.65
N ASP A 444 0.85 5.90 10.57
CA ASP A 444 1.52 4.61 10.40
C ASP A 444 0.50 3.47 10.26
N ASP A 445 -0.55 3.45 11.06
CA ASP A 445 -1.56 2.38 11.07
C ASP A 445 -2.35 2.25 9.75
N TYR A 446 -2.35 3.29 8.90
CA TYR A 446 -2.98 3.23 7.58
C TYR A 446 -2.37 2.17 6.68
N ARG A 447 -1.10 1.81 6.90
CA ARG A 447 -0.44 0.72 6.15
C ARG A 447 -1.17 -0.60 6.31
N TYR A 448 -1.82 -0.87 7.45
CA TYR A 448 -2.63 -2.09 7.62
C TYR A 448 -3.75 -2.17 6.57
N VAL A 449 -4.44 -1.06 6.32
CA VAL A 449 -5.52 -1.00 5.33
C VAL A 449 -4.95 -1.10 3.91
N THR A 450 -3.89 -0.36 3.59
CA THR A 450 -3.29 -0.38 2.26
C THR A 450 -2.62 -1.72 1.95
N ASN A 451 -1.97 -2.34 2.94
CA ASN A 451 -1.42 -3.68 2.81
C ASN A 451 -2.52 -4.72 2.57
N ALA A 452 -3.66 -4.63 3.30
CA ALA A 452 -4.80 -5.49 3.04
C ALA A 452 -5.35 -5.30 1.61
N ILE A 453 -5.43 -4.06 1.13
CA ILE A 453 -5.83 -3.76 -0.25
C ILE A 453 -4.87 -4.43 -1.24
N TYR A 454 -3.56 -4.21 -1.13
CA TYR A 454 -2.60 -4.78 -2.06
C TYR A 454 -2.47 -6.31 -1.93
N ALA A 455 -2.60 -6.86 -0.72
CA ALA A 455 -2.63 -8.31 -0.51
C ALA A 455 -3.79 -8.97 -1.27
N LYS A 456 -4.98 -8.35 -1.28
CA LYS A 456 -6.13 -8.82 -2.07
C LYS A 456 -5.91 -8.66 -3.58
N MET A 457 -5.05 -7.73 -4.01
CA MET A 457 -4.70 -7.53 -5.42
C MET A 457 -3.50 -8.38 -5.86
N SER A 458 -2.73 -8.94 -4.93
CA SER A 458 -1.55 -9.75 -5.18
C SER A 458 -1.85 -11.25 -5.27
N THR A 459 -3.08 -11.63 -5.55
CA THR A 459 -3.43 -13.05 -5.69
C THR A 459 -2.46 -13.69 -6.67
N GLY A 460 -1.67 -14.64 -6.23
CA GLY A 460 -0.56 -15.31 -6.94
C GLY A 460 -0.94 -16.00 -8.27
N GLY A 461 -1.57 -15.25 -9.12
CA GLY A 461 -2.09 -15.55 -10.43
C GLY A 461 -2.39 -14.24 -11.17
N THR A 462 -2.82 -14.34 -12.37
CA THR A 462 -3.13 -13.29 -13.33
C THR A 462 -4.16 -12.23 -12.88
N GLY A 463 -4.66 -12.29 -11.65
CA GLY A 463 -5.77 -11.45 -11.17
C GLY A 463 -7.15 -11.83 -11.72
N PHE A 464 -7.22 -12.92 -12.50
CA PHE A 464 -8.46 -13.38 -13.12
C PHE A 464 -8.95 -14.66 -12.45
N THR A 465 -10.21 -14.67 -12.05
CA THR A 465 -10.85 -15.82 -11.39
C THR A 465 -10.89 -17.09 -12.26
N ASP A 466 -10.87 -16.91 -13.58
CA ASP A 466 -10.83 -18.01 -14.56
C ASP A 466 -9.40 -18.43 -14.95
N VAL A 467 -8.37 -17.86 -14.30
CA VAL A 467 -6.95 -18.20 -14.49
C VAL A 467 -6.28 -18.37 -13.12
N PRO A 468 -6.57 -19.45 -12.40
CA PRO A 468 -5.92 -19.72 -11.12
C PRO A 468 -4.40 -19.90 -11.32
N ALA A 469 -3.62 -19.73 -10.26
CA ALA A 469 -2.15 -19.86 -10.29
C ALA A 469 -1.68 -21.22 -10.87
N SER A 470 -2.49 -22.26 -10.70
CA SER A 470 -2.23 -23.58 -11.28
C SER A 470 -2.56 -23.71 -12.78
N HIS A 471 -3.13 -22.67 -13.39
CA HIS A 471 -3.45 -22.70 -14.82
C HIS A 471 -2.16 -22.74 -15.65
N TRP A 472 -2.07 -23.62 -16.63
CA TRP A 472 -0.86 -23.86 -17.44
C TRP A 472 -0.30 -22.59 -18.13
N ALA A 473 -1.15 -21.60 -18.39
CA ALA A 473 -0.78 -20.34 -19.03
C ALA A 473 -0.71 -19.17 -18.03
N ALA A 474 -0.77 -19.42 -16.71
CA ALA A 474 -0.82 -18.34 -15.72
C ALA A 474 0.36 -17.37 -15.86
N GLY A 475 1.59 -17.88 -16.00
CA GLY A 475 2.78 -17.04 -16.21
C GLY A 475 2.74 -16.24 -17.51
N GLY A 476 2.32 -16.84 -18.63
CA GLY A 476 2.18 -16.13 -19.90
C GLY A 476 1.10 -15.05 -19.88
N ILE A 477 -0.01 -15.32 -19.20
CA ILE A 477 -1.11 -14.36 -19.06
C ILE A 477 -0.67 -13.21 -18.15
N ALA A 478 -0.01 -13.51 -17.03
CA ALA A 478 0.57 -12.49 -16.16
C ALA A 478 1.51 -11.58 -16.96
N TYR A 479 2.49 -12.15 -17.64
CA TYR A 479 3.42 -11.41 -18.49
C TYR A 479 2.72 -10.50 -19.51
N ALA A 480 1.73 -11.03 -20.24
CA ALA A 480 1.03 -10.29 -21.29
C ALA A 480 0.18 -9.12 -20.72
N VAL A 481 -0.37 -9.30 -19.52
CA VAL A 481 -1.14 -8.26 -18.81
C VAL A 481 -0.22 -7.21 -18.19
N GLU A 482 0.84 -7.64 -17.54
CA GLU A 482 1.85 -6.78 -16.90
C GLU A 482 2.53 -5.84 -17.89
N ASN A 483 2.80 -6.34 -19.09
CA ASN A 483 3.39 -5.54 -20.16
C ASN A 483 2.36 -4.76 -21.01
N GLY A 484 1.09 -4.71 -20.58
CA GLY A 484 0.03 -3.97 -21.28
C GLY A 484 -0.32 -4.50 -22.66
N LEU A 485 0.16 -5.70 -23.02
CA LEU A 485 -0.08 -6.34 -24.32
C LEU A 485 -1.51 -6.85 -24.44
N MET A 486 -2.01 -7.46 -23.37
CA MET A 486 -3.37 -8.01 -23.29
C MET A 486 -4.07 -7.49 -22.04
N THR A 487 -5.41 -7.45 -22.10
CA THR A 487 -6.26 -7.11 -20.94
C THR A 487 -7.30 -8.23 -20.73
N GLY A 488 -7.92 -8.26 -19.54
CA GLY A 488 -9.07 -9.12 -19.30
C GLY A 488 -10.25 -8.82 -20.25
N THR A 489 -11.16 -9.77 -20.40
CA THR A 489 -12.46 -9.57 -21.05
C THR A 489 -13.45 -8.89 -20.10
N SER A 490 -13.18 -8.98 -18.80
CA SER A 490 -13.78 -8.18 -17.74
C SER A 490 -12.69 -7.88 -16.70
N ARG A 491 -13.07 -7.22 -15.61
CA ARG A 491 -12.15 -6.96 -14.48
C ARG A 491 -11.66 -8.23 -13.80
N THR A 492 -12.47 -9.26 -13.79
CA THR A 492 -12.20 -10.51 -13.07
C THR A 492 -12.02 -11.73 -13.98
N THR A 493 -12.16 -11.59 -15.29
CA THR A 493 -12.02 -12.71 -16.22
C THR A 493 -11.10 -12.37 -17.38
N PHE A 494 -10.24 -13.31 -17.74
CA PHE A 494 -9.37 -13.25 -18.91
C PHE A 494 -9.97 -13.95 -20.12
N ALA A 495 -10.83 -14.93 -19.90
CA ALA A 495 -11.35 -15.86 -20.90
C ALA A 495 -10.24 -16.63 -21.64
N PRO A 496 -9.40 -17.43 -20.92
CA PRO A 496 -8.18 -18.05 -21.48
C PRO A 496 -8.45 -18.96 -22.67
N ALA A 497 -9.60 -19.62 -22.70
CA ALA A 497 -10.00 -20.53 -23.79
C ALA A 497 -10.64 -19.81 -25.00
N ALA A 498 -10.99 -18.52 -24.87
CA ALA A 498 -11.61 -17.77 -25.96
C ALA A 498 -10.63 -17.59 -27.13
N PRO A 499 -11.11 -17.57 -28.38
CA PRO A 499 -10.26 -17.34 -29.53
C PRO A 499 -9.73 -15.92 -29.58
N THR A 500 -8.49 -15.74 -30.03
CA THR A 500 -7.92 -14.44 -30.35
C THR A 500 -8.27 -14.07 -31.78
N THR A 501 -8.63 -12.82 -32.04
CA THR A 501 -8.89 -12.33 -33.39
C THR A 501 -7.63 -11.72 -34.03
N ARG A 502 -7.61 -11.62 -35.35
CA ARG A 502 -6.52 -10.98 -36.10
C ARG A 502 -6.36 -9.51 -35.67
N GLY A 503 -7.47 -8.79 -35.44
CA GLY A 503 -7.46 -7.42 -34.94
C GLY A 503 -6.85 -7.28 -33.55
N MET A 504 -7.12 -8.25 -32.65
CA MET A 504 -6.46 -8.29 -31.33
C MET A 504 -4.94 -8.41 -31.48
N MET A 505 -4.48 -9.32 -32.33
CA MET A 505 -3.04 -9.53 -32.51
C MET A 505 -2.35 -8.32 -33.13
N MET A 506 -2.94 -7.68 -34.14
CA MET A 506 -2.43 -6.42 -34.69
C MET A 506 -2.35 -5.31 -33.64
N THR A 507 -3.34 -5.20 -32.77
CA THR A 507 -3.36 -4.23 -31.68
C THR A 507 -2.30 -4.51 -30.61
N ILE A 508 -2.08 -5.80 -30.29
CA ILE A 508 -1.05 -6.24 -29.35
C ILE A 508 0.34 -5.87 -29.84
N LEU A 509 0.65 -6.19 -31.10
CA LEU A 509 1.96 -5.90 -31.69
C LEU A 509 2.21 -4.39 -31.85
N ALA A 510 1.17 -3.60 -32.18
CA ALA A 510 1.28 -2.14 -32.21
C ALA A 510 1.59 -1.56 -30.83
N ARG A 511 0.99 -2.07 -29.76
CA ARG A 511 1.30 -1.67 -28.37
C ARG A 511 2.72 -2.04 -27.98
N GLN A 512 3.17 -3.22 -28.36
CA GLN A 512 4.54 -3.68 -28.13
C GLN A 512 5.56 -2.74 -28.81
N ASP A 513 5.22 -2.21 -29.98
CA ASP A 513 6.04 -1.21 -30.70
C ASP A 513 5.83 0.24 -30.18
N GLY A 514 5.17 0.41 -29.02
CA GLY A 514 4.95 1.72 -28.38
C GLY A 514 3.89 2.59 -29.04
N VAL A 515 3.10 2.06 -29.98
CA VAL A 515 2.06 2.83 -30.68
C VAL A 515 0.80 2.94 -29.83
N SER A 516 0.32 4.17 -29.63
CA SER A 516 -0.96 4.41 -28.97
C SER A 516 -2.13 3.85 -29.79
N THR A 517 -2.78 2.83 -29.27
CA THR A 517 -3.95 2.20 -29.89
C THR A 517 -5.29 2.76 -29.42
N SER A 518 -5.27 3.80 -28.56
CA SER A 518 -6.47 4.48 -28.07
C SER A 518 -7.02 5.50 -29.10
N GLY A 519 -8.35 5.64 -29.15
CA GLY A 519 -9.06 6.52 -30.12
C GLY A 519 -9.14 5.88 -31.53
N GLY A 520 -10.04 6.39 -32.35
CA GLY A 520 -10.38 5.86 -33.67
C GLY A 520 -11.85 5.47 -33.77
N GLY A 521 -12.33 5.08 -34.96
CA GLY A 521 -13.69 4.64 -35.19
C GLY A 521 -13.98 3.24 -34.68
N THR A 522 -12.94 2.39 -34.57
CA THR A 522 -13.01 1.07 -33.95
C THR A 522 -11.78 0.81 -33.10
N TRP A 523 -11.90 -0.09 -32.11
CA TRP A 523 -10.82 -0.41 -31.18
C TRP A 523 -9.55 -1.01 -31.81
N TYR A 524 -9.67 -1.60 -33.01
CA TYR A 524 -8.55 -2.23 -33.74
C TYR A 524 -7.99 -1.35 -34.88
N GLU A 525 -8.61 -0.22 -35.17
CA GLU A 525 -8.29 0.59 -36.35
C GLU A 525 -6.82 1.01 -36.42
N LYS A 526 -6.30 1.54 -35.30
CA LYS A 526 -4.91 2.00 -35.25
C LYS A 526 -3.90 0.85 -35.29
N GLY A 527 -4.19 -0.25 -34.59
CA GLY A 527 -3.36 -1.45 -34.65
C GLY A 527 -3.34 -2.08 -36.05
N MET A 528 -4.48 -2.06 -36.72
CA MET A 528 -4.62 -2.54 -38.10
C MET A 528 -3.84 -1.64 -39.10
N ALA A 529 -3.91 -0.32 -38.94
CA ALA A 529 -3.19 0.63 -39.78
C ALA A 529 -1.67 0.44 -39.62
N TRP A 530 -1.19 0.37 -38.38
CA TRP A 530 0.21 0.11 -38.05
C TRP A 530 0.69 -1.23 -38.64
N ALA A 531 -0.07 -2.31 -38.47
CA ALA A 531 0.30 -3.63 -38.96
C ALA A 531 0.40 -3.68 -40.48
N LYS A 532 -0.42 -2.91 -41.18
CA LYS A 532 -0.38 -2.74 -42.64
C LYS A 532 0.85 -1.96 -43.09
N GLU A 533 1.12 -0.83 -42.43
CA GLU A 533 2.26 0.03 -42.74
C GLU A 533 3.60 -0.68 -42.55
N ASN A 534 3.70 -1.50 -41.50
CA ASN A 534 4.92 -2.25 -41.17
C ASN A 534 4.99 -3.65 -41.84
N GLY A 535 4.06 -3.99 -42.74
CA GLY A 535 4.10 -5.24 -43.45
C GLY A 535 3.81 -6.50 -42.60
N ILE A 536 3.31 -6.30 -41.38
CA ILE A 536 3.00 -7.40 -40.44
C ILE A 536 1.76 -8.19 -40.89
N SER A 537 0.76 -7.46 -41.39
CA SER A 537 -0.51 -8.02 -41.83
C SER A 537 -1.09 -7.19 -42.99
N ASP A 538 -1.91 -7.84 -43.85
CA ASP A 538 -2.70 -7.13 -44.87
C ASP A 538 -3.89 -6.34 -44.32
N GLY A 539 -4.16 -6.44 -43.00
CA GLY A 539 -5.29 -5.83 -42.33
C GLY A 539 -6.64 -6.49 -42.61
N SER A 540 -6.68 -7.58 -43.35
CA SER A 540 -7.94 -8.26 -43.68
C SER A 540 -8.55 -8.98 -42.46
N ALA A 541 -9.88 -9.15 -42.49
CA ALA A 541 -10.66 -9.94 -41.50
C ALA A 541 -10.30 -9.66 -40.03
N PRO A 542 -10.32 -8.42 -39.52
CA PRO A 542 -9.88 -8.12 -38.16
C PRO A 542 -10.69 -8.83 -37.06
N ASN A 543 -11.93 -9.16 -37.33
CA ASN A 543 -12.81 -9.92 -36.42
C ASN A 543 -12.71 -11.44 -36.57
N GLY A 544 -11.97 -11.93 -37.58
CA GLY A 544 -11.73 -13.35 -37.76
C GLY A 544 -10.75 -13.90 -36.73
N SER A 545 -10.99 -15.12 -36.26
CA SER A 545 -10.06 -15.82 -35.36
C SER A 545 -8.72 -16.05 -36.08
N ILE A 546 -7.62 -15.86 -35.35
CA ILE A 546 -6.27 -16.09 -35.89
C ILE A 546 -5.89 -17.56 -35.74
N THR A 547 -5.33 -18.15 -36.80
CA THR A 547 -4.75 -19.50 -36.70
C THR A 547 -3.32 -19.45 -36.15
N ARG A 548 -2.83 -20.58 -35.63
CA ARG A 548 -1.49 -20.67 -35.05
C ARG A 548 -0.38 -20.34 -36.07
N GLU A 549 -0.53 -20.80 -37.31
CA GLU A 549 0.43 -20.44 -38.38
C GLU A 549 0.34 -18.98 -38.78
N GLN A 550 -0.86 -18.37 -38.79
CA GLN A 550 -1.01 -16.91 -39.01
C GLN A 550 -0.38 -16.08 -37.88
N LEU A 551 -0.54 -16.54 -36.64
CA LEU A 551 0.11 -15.92 -35.48
C LEU A 551 1.63 -15.99 -35.60
N ALA A 552 2.19 -17.16 -35.92
CA ALA A 552 3.62 -17.32 -36.15
C ALA A 552 4.14 -16.38 -37.26
N VAL A 553 3.41 -16.19 -38.35
CA VAL A 553 3.79 -15.27 -39.43
C VAL A 553 3.77 -13.81 -38.97
N MET A 554 2.79 -13.40 -38.15
CA MET A 554 2.77 -12.03 -37.64
C MET A 554 3.94 -11.78 -36.67
N LEU A 555 4.27 -12.72 -35.79
CA LEU A 555 5.42 -12.61 -34.88
C LEU A 555 6.75 -12.62 -35.63
N TYR A 556 6.91 -13.52 -36.61
CA TYR A 556 8.09 -13.60 -37.46
C TYR A 556 8.34 -12.28 -38.21
N ARG A 557 7.31 -11.70 -38.81
CA ARG A 557 7.43 -10.41 -39.50
C ARG A 557 7.73 -9.27 -38.55
N ALA A 558 7.15 -9.29 -37.36
CA ALA A 558 7.41 -8.28 -36.32
C ALA A 558 8.84 -8.37 -35.76
N SER A 559 9.43 -9.57 -35.74
CA SER A 559 10.82 -9.76 -35.28
C SER A 559 11.87 -9.24 -36.27
N GLY A 560 11.53 -9.13 -37.55
CA GLY A 560 12.50 -8.83 -38.60
C GLY A 560 13.63 -9.85 -38.74
N ALA A 561 13.44 -11.05 -38.17
CA ALA A 561 14.46 -12.10 -38.15
C ALA A 561 14.65 -12.78 -39.52
N ASP A 562 15.79 -13.42 -39.69
CA ASP A 562 16.04 -14.32 -40.82
C ASP A 562 15.19 -15.60 -40.75
N ALA A 563 15.04 -16.29 -41.89
CA ALA A 563 14.28 -17.53 -41.96
C ALA A 563 14.81 -18.57 -40.97
N GLY A 564 13.88 -19.24 -40.25
CA GLY A 564 14.25 -20.29 -39.32
C GLY A 564 14.78 -21.53 -40.01
N SER A 565 15.63 -22.28 -39.31
CA SER A 565 16.28 -23.50 -39.77
C SER A 565 15.74 -24.76 -39.10
N ALA A 566 14.79 -24.63 -38.14
CA ALA A 566 14.28 -25.80 -37.44
C ALA A 566 13.50 -26.77 -38.36
N GLU A 567 13.80 -28.06 -38.19
CA GLU A 567 13.14 -29.13 -38.92
C GLU A 567 11.74 -29.41 -38.35
N LEU A 568 10.69 -29.08 -39.11
CA LEU A 568 9.30 -29.31 -38.68
C LEU A 568 8.90 -30.79 -38.76
N SER A 569 9.69 -31.63 -39.44
CA SER A 569 9.41 -33.08 -39.63
C SER A 569 9.31 -33.86 -38.32
N ALA A 570 9.82 -33.32 -37.21
CA ALA A 570 9.66 -33.89 -35.89
C ALA A 570 8.21 -33.85 -35.36
N PHE A 571 7.34 -33.00 -35.92
CA PHE A 571 5.94 -32.90 -35.53
C PHE A 571 5.05 -33.76 -36.43
N ALA A 572 4.09 -34.45 -35.82
CA ALA A 572 3.26 -35.42 -36.48
C ALA A 572 2.37 -34.82 -37.60
N ASP A 573 2.04 -33.55 -37.50
CA ASP A 573 1.19 -32.82 -38.46
C ASP A 573 1.97 -31.76 -39.27
N SER A 574 3.29 -31.87 -39.36
CA SER A 574 4.14 -30.93 -40.10
C SER A 574 3.70 -30.72 -41.57
N LYS A 575 3.10 -31.72 -42.19
CA LYS A 575 2.56 -31.62 -43.56
C LYS A 575 1.32 -30.76 -43.69
N ALA A 576 0.67 -30.42 -42.59
CA ALA A 576 -0.48 -29.51 -42.55
C ALA A 576 -0.07 -28.01 -42.51
N VAL A 577 1.22 -27.73 -42.34
CA VAL A 577 1.74 -26.35 -42.39
C VAL A 577 1.63 -25.84 -43.83
N SER A 578 0.99 -24.68 -43.99
CA SER A 578 0.87 -24.02 -45.28
C SER A 578 2.23 -23.59 -45.82
N SER A 579 2.45 -23.71 -47.12
CA SER A 579 3.73 -23.32 -47.73
C SER A 579 4.14 -21.87 -47.49
N TRP A 580 3.16 -20.96 -47.39
CA TRP A 580 3.38 -19.55 -47.07
C TRP A 580 3.76 -19.28 -45.63
N ALA A 581 3.53 -20.23 -44.72
CA ALA A 581 3.84 -20.12 -43.29
C ALA A 581 5.07 -20.94 -42.87
N ALA A 582 5.64 -21.74 -43.78
CA ALA A 582 6.67 -22.71 -43.44
C ALA A 582 7.92 -22.10 -42.79
N GLU A 583 8.42 -20.98 -43.32
CA GLU A 583 9.58 -20.26 -42.76
C GLU A 583 9.26 -19.70 -41.35
N ALA A 584 8.11 -19.08 -41.19
CA ALA A 584 7.70 -18.50 -39.92
C ALA A 584 7.46 -19.57 -38.85
N MET A 585 6.89 -20.72 -39.23
CA MET A 585 6.69 -21.84 -38.31
C MET A 585 8.04 -22.46 -37.91
N SER A 586 8.98 -22.60 -38.85
CA SER A 586 10.34 -23.07 -38.56
C SER A 586 11.05 -22.12 -37.60
N TRP A 587 11.00 -20.81 -37.85
CA TRP A 587 11.51 -19.78 -36.95
C TRP A 587 10.85 -19.87 -35.56
N ALA A 588 9.52 -19.96 -35.49
CA ALA A 588 8.81 -20.01 -34.22
C ALA A 588 9.15 -21.24 -33.37
N VAL A 589 9.44 -22.35 -34.00
CA VAL A 589 9.93 -23.57 -33.34
C VAL A 589 11.38 -23.39 -32.87
N GLU A 590 12.25 -22.85 -33.72
CA GLU A 590 13.67 -22.58 -33.39
C GLU A 590 13.81 -21.65 -32.22
N GLN A 591 13.01 -20.59 -32.16
CA GLN A 591 13.00 -19.63 -31.07
C GLN A 591 12.22 -20.10 -29.82
N GLY A 592 11.66 -21.32 -29.85
CA GLY A 592 10.87 -21.85 -28.75
C GLY A 592 9.51 -21.15 -28.53
N VAL A 593 9.10 -20.26 -29.42
CA VAL A 593 7.79 -19.59 -29.40
C VAL A 593 6.67 -20.60 -29.50
N ILE A 594 6.84 -21.59 -30.41
CA ILE A 594 5.95 -22.74 -30.58
C ILE A 594 6.70 -24.02 -30.17
N THR A 595 6.20 -24.69 -29.11
CA THR A 595 6.76 -25.97 -28.64
C THR A 595 5.90 -27.18 -28.93
N GLY A 596 4.79 -26.98 -29.65
CA GLY A 596 3.81 -28.03 -29.95
C GLY A 596 2.74 -28.24 -28.88
N LYS A 597 1.73 -29.02 -29.22
CA LYS A 597 0.63 -29.47 -28.35
C LYS A 597 0.77 -30.96 -27.98
N LYS A 598 -0.12 -31.43 -27.10
CA LYS A 598 -0.20 -32.86 -26.76
C LYS A 598 -0.29 -33.72 -28.01
N GLY A 599 0.54 -34.76 -28.11
CA GLY A 599 0.67 -35.59 -29.27
C GLY A 599 1.71 -35.09 -30.28
N ASN A 600 2.56 -34.17 -29.87
CA ASN A 600 3.62 -33.58 -30.71
C ASN A 600 3.07 -32.93 -31.98
N LEU A 601 2.02 -32.08 -31.83
CA LEU A 601 1.32 -31.41 -32.93
C LEU A 601 1.65 -29.92 -32.97
N LEU A 602 1.90 -29.37 -34.15
CA LEU A 602 1.97 -27.90 -34.39
C LEU A 602 0.58 -27.26 -34.41
N ASP A 603 -0.42 -28.00 -34.89
CA ASP A 603 -1.80 -27.55 -35.06
C ASP A 603 -1.90 -26.23 -35.86
N PRO A 604 -1.27 -26.14 -37.07
CA PRO A 604 -1.08 -24.88 -37.78
C PRO A 604 -2.38 -24.17 -38.14
N GLY A 605 -3.41 -24.93 -38.55
CA GLY A 605 -4.75 -24.40 -38.86
C GLY A 605 -5.66 -24.23 -37.65
N GLY A 606 -5.23 -24.65 -36.47
CA GLY A 606 -5.98 -24.48 -35.23
C GLY A 606 -6.06 -23.03 -34.78
N THR A 607 -7.21 -22.61 -34.27
CA THR A 607 -7.40 -21.26 -33.72
C THR A 607 -6.56 -21.10 -32.45
N ALA A 608 -5.79 -20.01 -32.37
CA ALA A 608 -5.04 -19.66 -31.18
C ALA A 608 -5.98 -19.07 -30.12
N SER A 609 -6.00 -19.69 -28.94
CA SER A 609 -6.71 -19.17 -27.79
C SER A 609 -5.96 -17.98 -27.16
N ARG A 610 -6.64 -17.18 -26.36
CA ARG A 610 -6.04 -16.06 -25.64
C ARG A 610 -4.89 -16.51 -24.73
N ALA A 611 -5.04 -17.67 -24.08
CA ALA A 611 -3.99 -18.26 -23.26
C ALA A 611 -2.77 -18.67 -24.09
N GLU A 612 -2.97 -19.30 -25.25
CA GLU A 612 -1.88 -19.68 -26.16
C GLU A 612 -1.13 -18.45 -26.68
N VAL A 613 -1.86 -17.39 -27.06
CA VAL A 613 -1.26 -16.11 -27.50
C VAL A 613 -0.42 -15.50 -26.39
N ALA A 614 -0.92 -15.46 -25.17
CA ALA A 614 -0.20 -14.91 -24.01
C ALA A 614 1.12 -15.65 -23.74
N VAL A 615 1.10 -16.98 -23.78
CA VAL A 615 2.32 -17.80 -23.61
C VAL A 615 3.30 -17.63 -24.78
N MET A 616 2.80 -17.51 -26.00
CA MET A 616 3.66 -17.29 -27.17
C MET A 616 4.29 -15.89 -27.14
N LEU A 617 3.56 -14.88 -26.67
CA LEU A 617 4.09 -13.52 -26.46
C LEU A 617 5.19 -13.52 -25.38
N GLN A 618 4.97 -14.19 -24.24
CA GLN A 618 5.99 -14.33 -23.20
C GLN A 618 7.28 -14.96 -23.74
N ARG A 619 7.15 -16.03 -24.54
CA ARG A 619 8.31 -16.70 -25.13
C ARG A 619 9.01 -15.91 -26.24
N TYR A 620 8.26 -15.03 -26.89
CA TYR A 620 8.80 -14.17 -27.95
C TYR A 620 9.49 -12.91 -27.42
N LEU A 621 9.00 -12.34 -26.32
CA LEU A 621 9.43 -11.04 -25.80
C LEU A 621 10.19 -11.13 -24.46
N GLY A 622 10.00 -12.21 -23.71
CA GLY A 622 10.66 -12.49 -22.42
C GLY A 622 11.81 -13.42 -22.63
#